data_cc2c011923ac207b89fbac19f9b92546
#
_entry.id   cc2c011923ac207b89fbac19f9b92546
#
_cell.length_a   1.000
_cell.length_b   1.000
_cell.length_c   1.000
_cell.angle_alpha   90.00
_cell.angle_beta   90.00
_cell.angle_gamma   90.00
#
_symmetry.space_group_name_H-M   'P 1'
#
loop_
_entity.id
_entity.type
_entity.pdbx_description
1 polymer ?
#
loop_
_entity_poly.entity_id
_entity_poly.type
_entity_poly.pdbx_seq_one_letter_code
_entity_poly.pdbx_strand_id
1 'polypeptide(L)'
;MPADVRPARPQPLAPRVRFWLAPYRLALHRLARYRWARRPAAGRLAASGLAGPVLVGTVLAAGLSGCGTQSSAAGNVITVSPGACGAGWHSVRAGMQTFQVRNSGTAGAEAYLINPASGAVFAEVSGLGPGTTRPIRLDLGSGSYAFQCFIQDTDTLTGPTVRVGGHHPGARGILPMTTNDLLGPARVYHAYVSAGLGTLARQVGVLTRLIHAGRLNGARAAWLSAHLTYERLGAAYGTFGNYDTQIDGRPDGLPRGLSDPAFTGFYRIEYGLWHGQRARQLAGPAATLDRDVLALRRFWPSMEVDLLDLGLRTHEILENALEFQLTGHDDYGSGTTLATTAANITGTRELLTILHPLLVARYPGLPAVYAGLDKLHSLLVTEERPGGRWTPVRALGTDRREQIDAAAGQLLQELAPIAAITEPRR
;
A
#
# COMPACT_ATOMS: atom_id res chain seq x y z
N MET A 1 21.95 -43.61 51.29
CA MET A 1 21.37 -42.28 51.51
C MET A 1 21.16 -41.66 50.14
N PRO A 2 19.91 -41.53 49.61
CA PRO A 2 19.64 -40.87 48.37
C PRO A 2 19.41 -39.38 48.63
N ALA A 3 19.97 -38.53 47.72
CA ALA A 3 19.87 -37.09 47.75
C ALA A 3 18.46 -36.61 47.33
N ASP A 4 17.92 -35.71 48.08
CA ASP A 4 16.62 -35.08 47.95
C ASP A 4 16.62 -34.07 46.81
N VAL A 5 15.96 -34.40 45.70
CA VAL A 5 15.78 -33.48 44.53
C VAL A 5 14.47 -32.76 44.73
N ARG A 6 14.53 -31.49 45.16
CA ARG A 6 13.36 -30.61 45.20
C ARG A 6 13.00 -30.12 43.80
N PRO A 7 11.72 -30.10 43.39
CA PRO A 7 11.28 -29.56 42.12
C PRO A 7 11.39 -28.02 42.11
N ALA A 8 11.88 -27.48 41.01
CA ALA A 8 12.02 -26.06 40.74
C ALA A 8 10.64 -25.38 40.65
N ARG A 9 10.49 -24.22 41.28
CA ARG A 9 9.28 -23.38 41.21
C ARG A 9 9.15 -22.79 39.77
N PRO A 10 7.93 -22.73 39.22
CA PRO A 10 7.71 -22.06 37.93
C PRO A 10 7.93 -20.55 38.06
N GLN A 11 8.69 -19.99 37.15
CA GLN A 11 8.87 -18.56 37.03
C GLN A 11 7.60 -17.90 36.48
N PRO A 12 7.26 -16.67 36.90
CA PRO A 12 6.11 -15.96 36.36
C PRO A 12 6.37 -15.53 34.92
N LEU A 13 5.39 -15.78 34.04
CA LEU A 13 5.35 -15.35 32.65
C LEU A 13 5.44 -13.83 32.56
N ALA A 14 6.35 -13.32 31.75
CA ALA A 14 6.50 -11.92 31.41
C ALA A 14 5.19 -11.32 30.84
N PRO A 15 4.90 -10.03 31.08
CA PRO A 15 3.68 -9.41 30.61
C PRO A 15 3.63 -9.38 29.07
N ARG A 16 2.52 -9.85 28.51
CA ARG A 16 2.20 -9.77 27.09
C ARG A 16 2.24 -8.31 26.64
N VAL A 17 3.21 -7.98 25.80
CA VAL A 17 3.29 -6.69 25.11
C VAL A 17 2.06 -6.59 24.20
N ARG A 18 1.14 -5.70 24.53
CA ARG A 18 0.04 -5.30 23.66
C ARG A 18 0.64 -4.47 22.52
N PHE A 19 0.71 -5.04 21.33
CA PHE A 19 1.09 -4.32 20.13
C PHE A 19 0.09 -3.19 19.87
N TRP A 20 0.59 -1.99 19.77
CA TRP A 20 -0.11 -0.82 19.27
C TRP A 20 -0.23 -0.91 17.75
N LEU A 21 -1.36 -1.42 17.25
CA LEU A 21 -1.73 -1.41 15.82
C LEU A 21 -2.54 -0.13 15.47
N ALA A 22 -2.23 1.00 16.08
CA ALA A 22 -3.07 2.18 15.99
C ALA A 22 -2.87 3.11 14.78
N PRO A 23 -1.75 3.19 14.01
CA PRO A 23 -1.66 4.15 12.91
C PRO A 23 -2.13 3.62 11.55
N TYR A 24 -2.11 2.30 11.27
CA TYR A 24 -2.32 1.78 9.91
C TYR A 24 -3.78 1.63 9.47
N ARG A 25 -4.75 1.59 10.37
CA ARG A 25 -6.18 1.54 9.99
C ARG A 25 -6.75 2.87 9.47
N LEU A 26 -6.05 3.98 9.65
CA LEU A 26 -6.52 5.30 9.20
C LEU A 26 -6.20 5.62 7.73
N ALA A 27 -5.20 4.98 7.12
CA ALA A 27 -4.84 5.19 5.72
C ALA A 27 -5.91 4.64 4.75
N LEU A 28 -6.42 3.43 5.00
CA LEU A 28 -7.48 2.82 4.17
C LEU A 28 -8.82 3.58 4.24
N HIS A 29 -9.12 4.27 5.33
CA HIS A 29 -10.34 5.11 5.43
C HIS A 29 -10.22 6.48 4.76
N ARG A 30 -9.01 6.96 4.43
CA ARG A 30 -8.83 8.25 3.74
C ARG A 30 -9.00 8.13 2.22
N LEU A 31 -8.67 7.01 1.60
CA LEU A 31 -8.88 6.77 0.16
C LEU A 31 -10.35 6.80 -0.26
N ALA A 32 -11.30 6.51 0.64
CA ALA A 32 -12.73 6.57 0.37
C ALA A 32 -13.34 7.99 0.32
N ARG A 33 -12.59 9.04 0.63
CA ARG A 33 -13.11 10.42 0.73
C ARG A 33 -12.66 11.38 -0.36
N TYR A 34 -11.84 10.98 -1.32
CA TYR A 34 -11.54 11.81 -2.50
C TYR A 34 -12.67 11.72 -3.54
N ARG A 35 -13.84 12.26 -3.20
CA ARG A 35 -14.88 12.60 -4.19
C ARG A 35 -14.52 13.97 -4.76
N TRP A 36 -14.19 14.01 -6.02
CA TRP A 36 -14.03 15.20 -6.84
C TRP A 36 -15.29 16.09 -6.73
N ALA A 37 -15.26 17.14 -5.95
CA ALA A 37 -16.23 18.22 -6.00
C ALA A 37 -15.88 19.12 -7.19
N ARG A 38 -16.48 18.86 -8.35
CA ARG A 38 -16.54 19.85 -9.42
C ARG A 38 -17.42 21.02 -8.93
N ARG A 39 -16.82 22.16 -8.67
CA ARG A 39 -17.54 23.42 -8.48
C ARG A 39 -17.89 23.97 -9.86
N PRO A 40 -19.16 24.26 -10.18
CA PRO A 40 -19.50 25.11 -11.32
C PRO A 40 -19.21 26.55 -10.96
N ALA A 41 -18.53 27.27 -11.85
CA ALA A 41 -18.35 28.70 -11.77
C ALA A 41 -19.71 29.39 -11.93
N ALA A 42 -20.21 30.04 -10.90
CA ALA A 42 -21.40 30.87 -10.97
C ALA A 42 -20.98 32.30 -11.36
N GLY A 43 -21.29 32.66 -12.58
CA GLY A 43 -21.23 34.03 -13.05
C GLY A 43 -22.33 34.87 -12.34
N ARG A 44 -21.90 36.00 -11.81
CA ARG A 44 -22.83 37.03 -11.31
C ARG A 44 -23.48 37.76 -12.50
N LEU A 45 -24.79 37.66 -12.60
CA LEU A 45 -25.60 38.65 -13.32
C LEU A 45 -26.58 39.29 -12.35
N ALA A 46 -26.43 40.57 -12.25
CA ALA A 46 -27.36 41.45 -11.55
C ALA A 46 -28.65 41.61 -12.37
N ALA A 47 -29.80 41.52 -11.75
CA ALA A 47 -31.05 41.98 -12.33
C ALA A 47 -31.93 42.59 -11.26
N SER A 48 -32.27 43.80 -11.50
CA SER A 48 -33.13 44.73 -10.84
C SER A 48 -34.58 44.25 -10.74
N GLY A 49 -35.25 44.69 -9.65
CA GLY A 49 -36.61 44.35 -9.29
C GLY A 49 -37.69 44.91 -10.19
N LEU A 50 -38.86 44.31 -10.05
CA LEU A 50 -40.18 44.98 -10.18
C LEU A 50 -41.22 44.10 -9.49
N ALA A 51 -42.00 44.76 -8.63
CA ALA A 51 -43.12 44.20 -7.88
C ALA A 51 -44.39 44.14 -8.74
N GLY A 52 -45.26 43.17 -8.51
CA GLY A 52 -46.63 43.10 -9.05
C GLY A 52 -47.39 41.90 -8.47
N PRO A 53 -48.73 41.97 -8.33
CA PRO A 53 -49.42 41.48 -7.15
C PRO A 53 -50.06 40.07 -7.28
N VAL A 54 -50.35 39.57 -6.10
CA VAL A 54 -51.15 38.41 -5.68
C VAL A 54 -52.40 38.14 -6.55
N LEU A 55 -52.55 36.91 -7.01
CA LEU A 55 -53.83 36.29 -7.32
C LEU A 55 -53.92 34.92 -6.63
N VAL A 56 -54.84 34.86 -5.67
CA VAL A 56 -55.28 33.64 -4.98
C VAL A 56 -56.13 32.83 -5.95
N GLY A 57 -55.67 31.66 -6.30
CA GLY A 57 -56.41 30.65 -7.06
C GLY A 57 -56.44 29.35 -6.28
N THR A 58 -57.54 29.10 -5.61
CA THR A 58 -57.92 27.79 -5.04
C THR A 58 -58.11 26.77 -6.13
N VAL A 59 -57.29 25.72 -6.17
CA VAL A 59 -57.51 24.56 -6.99
C VAL A 59 -57.59 23.32 -6.10
N LEU A 60 -58.76 22.66 -6.20
CA LEU A 60 -59.11 21.42 -5.51
C LEU A 60 -58.04 20.32 -5.71
N ALA A 61 -57.67 19.72 -4.61
CA ALA A 61 -56.90 18.50 -4.55
C ALA A 61 -57.76 17.32 -5.04
N ALA A 62 -57.47 16.78 -6.22
CA ALA A 62 -57.86 15.43 -6.59
C ALA A 62 -56.69 14.49 -6.23
N GLY A 63 -56.86 13.78 -5.13
CA GLY A 63 -55.91 12.74 -4.72
C GLY A 63 -55.86 11.61 -5.73
N LEU A 64 -54.74 11.45 -6.38
CA LEU A 64 -54.32 10.19 -6.97
C LEU A 64 -53.15 9.66 -6.12
N SER A 65 -53.54 8.84 -5.14
CA SER A 65 -52.58 7.97 -4.42
C SER A 65 -52.10 6.94 -5.40
N GLY A 66 -51.11 7.33 -6.21
CA GLY A 66 -50.28 6.39 -6.92
C GLY A 66 -49.31 5.76 -5.90
N CYS A 67 -49.72 4.68 -5.23
CA CYS A 67 -48.79 3.72 -4.69
C CYS A 67 -47.93 3.18 -5.84
N GLY A 68 -46.87 3.91 -6.18
CA GLY A 68 -45.74 3.34 -6.89
C GLY A 68 -45.17 2.25 -5.98
N THR A 69 -45.64 1.03 -6.14
CA THR A 69 -44.88 -0.13 -5.75
C THR A 69 -43.54 0.01 -6.46
N GLN A 70 -42.53 0.58 -5.75
CA GLN A 70 -41.14 0.24 -6.05
C GLN A 70 -41.11 -1.30 -5.96
N SER A 71 -41.24 -1.95 -7.10
CA SER A 71 -40.73 -3.31 -7.27
C SER A 71 -39.29 -3.23 -6.85
N SER A 72 -39.03 -3.47 -5.59
CA SER A 72 -37.76 -4.04 -5.15
C SER A 72 -37.64 -5.27 -6.03
N ALA A 73 -36.91 -5.17 -7.14
CA ALA A 73 -36.46 -6.36 -7.86
C ALA A 73 -35.80 -7.17 -6.74
N ALA A 74 -36.50 -8.22 -6.28
CA ALA A 74 -35.95 -9.18 -5.34
C ALA A 74 -34.73 -9.74 -6.06
N GLY A 75 -33.58 -9.08 -5.83
CA GLY A 75 -32.31 -9.50 -6.41
C GLY A 75 -32.14 -10.95 -6.01
N ASN A 76 -31.72 -11.79 -6.93
CA ASN A 76 -31.48 -13.21 -6.67
C ASN A 76 -30.72 -13.37 -5.38
N VAL A 77 -31.33 -13.92 -4.35
CA VAL A 77 -30.69 -14.19 -3.08
C VAL A 77 -29.86 -15.45 -3.22
N ILE A 78 -28.59 -15.31 -3.02
CA ILE A 78 -27.60 -16.39 -3.04
C ILE A 78 -27.29 -16.76 -1.59
N THR A 79 -27.59 -17.98 -1.23
CA THR A 79 -27.40 -18.47 0.15
C THR A 79 -26.02 -19.11 0.32
N VAL A 80 -25.39 -18.78 1.44
CA VAL A 80 -24.11 -19.32 1.91
C VAL A 80 -24.31 -19.95 3.27
N SER A 81 -24.01 -21.24 3.41
CA SER A 81 -24.02 -21.98 4.67
C SER A 81 -23.20 -23.26 4.52
N PRO A 82 -22.88 -23.99 5.63
CA PRO A 82 -22.11 -25.24 5.55
C PRO A 82 -22.73 -26.32 4.65
N GLY A 83 -24.04 -26.26 4.44
CA GLY A 83 -24.79 -27.21 3.57
C GLY A 83 -25.22 -26.62 2.24
N ALA A 84 -24.98 -25.33 1.98
CA ALA A 84 -25.51 -24.67 0.77
C ALA A 84 -24.59 -23.52 0.37
N CYS A 85 -23.72 -23.75 -0.61
CA CYS A 85 -22.98 -22.71 -1.29
C CYS A 85 -23.63 -22.34 -2.61
N GLY A 86 -24.03 -21.10 -2.78
CA GLY A 86 -24.64 -20.63 -4.02
C GLY A 86 -26.07 -21.12 -4.25
N ALA A 87 -26.78 -21.57 -3.22
CA ALA A 87 -28.21 -21.89 -3.36
C ALA A 87 -28.99 -20.64 -3.76
N GLY A 88 -29.86 -20.76 -4.76
CA GLY A 88 -30.51 -19.62 -5.43
C GLY A 88 -29.76 -19.12 -6.66
N TRP A 89 -28.53 -19.60 -6.91
CA TRP A 89 -27.79 -19.32 -8.14
C TRP A 89 -28.42 -20.09 -9.32
N HIS A 90 -28.92 -19.36 -10.28
CA HIS A 90 -29.55 -19.94 -11.48
C HIS A 90 -29.22 -19.07 -12.70
N SER A 91 -29.63 -19.52 -13.88
CA SER A 91 -29.35 -18.82 -15.12
C SER A 91 -29.84 -17.36 -15.09
N VAL A 92 -28.92 -16.43 -15.42
CA VAL A 92 -29.17 -15.00 -15.58
C VAL A 92 -28.71 -14.55 -16.96
N ARG A 93 -29.10 -13.35 -17.37
CA ARG A 93 -28.64 -12.76 -18.61
C ARG A 93 -27.28 -12.10 -18.37
N ALA A 94 -26.42 -12.06 -19.39
CA ALA A 94 -25.22 -11.28 -19.38
C ALA A 94 -25.52 -9.76 -19.25
N GLY A 95 -24.59 -8.99 -18.72
CA GLY A 95 -24.69 -7.57 -18.43
C GLY A 95 -24.70 -7.26 -16.94
N MET A 96 -25.07 -6.04 -16.59
CA MET A 96 -25.09 -5.59 -15.20
C MET A 96 -26.08 -6.41 -14.35
N GLN A 97 -25.56 -7.10 -13.34
CA GLN A 97 -26.31 -7.92 -12.40
C GLN A 97 -26.12 -7.44 -10.98
N THR A 98 -27.13 -7.67 -10.15
CA THR A 98 -27.07 -7.47 -8.70
C THR A 98 -27.57 -8.71 -8.00
N PHE A 99 -26.74 -9.30 -7.14
CA PHE A 99 -27.07 -10.44 -6.30
C PHE A 99 -27.07 -10.03 -4.85
N GLN A 100 -27.92 -10.64 -4.03
CA GLN A 100 -27.92 -10.50 -2.58
C GLN A 100 -27.31 -11.77 -1.99
N VAL A 101 -26.08 -11.69 -1.47
CA VAL A 101 -25.41 -12.84 -0.85
C VAL A 101 -25.74 -12.86 0.64
N ARG A 102 -26.40 -13.92 1.09
CA ARG A 102 -26.87 -14.10 2.47
C ARG A 102 -26.17 -15.27 3.13
N ASN A 103 -25.53 -15.00 4.26
CA ASN A 103 -25.06 -16.05 5.15
C ASN A 103 -26.23 -16.53 6.04
N SER A 104 -26.70 -17.75 5.81
CA SER A 104 -27.72 -18.41 6.62
C SER A 104 -27.12 -19.38 7.65
N GLY A 105 -25.80 -19.49 7.73
CA GLY A 105 -25.07 -20.27 8.72
C GLY A 105 -24.86 -19.53 10.04
N THR A 106 -24.21 -20.21 10.97
CA THR A 106 -23.90 -19.72 12.34
C THR A 106 -22.46 -19.19 12.49
N ALA A 107 -21.60 -19.38 11.49
CA ALA A 107 -20.20 -18.93 11.45
C ALA A 107 -20.02 -17.84 10.40
N GLY A 108 -18.92 -17.09 10.50
CA GLY A 108 -18.51 -16.12 9.48
C GLY A 108 -18.21 -16.81 8.15
N ALA A 109 -18.53 -16.14 7.05
CA ALA A 109 -18.35 -16.68 5.71
C ALA A 109 -17.78 -15.64 4.73
N GLU A 110 -17.20 -16.14 3.64
CA GLU A 110 -16.83 -15.40 2.44
C GLU A 110 -17.43 -16.13 1.22
N ALA A 111 -17.75 -15.39 0.17
CA ALA A 111 -18.28 -15.96 -1.06
C ALA A 111 -17.63 -15.30 -2.27
N TYR A 112 -17.12 -16.11 -3.18
CA TYR A 112 -16.55 -15.69 -4.45
C TYR A 112 -17.44 -16.17 -5.60
N LEU A 113 -17.65 -15.32 -6.60
CA LEU A 113 -18.18 -15.74 -7.88
C LEU A 113 -16.99 -16.06 -8.79
N ILE A 114 -16.84 -17.32 -9.14
CA ILE A 114 -15.68 -17.81 -9.89
C ILE A 114 -16.06 -18.38 -11.26
N ASN A 115 -15.07 -18.43 -12.16
CA ASN A 115 -15.11 -19.38 -13.26
C ASN A 115 -14.51 -20.71 -12.75
N PRO A 116 -15.30 -21.79 -12.68
CA PRO A 116 -14.84 -23.05 -12.07
C PRO A 116 -13.72 -23.75 -12.85
N ALA A 117 -13.56 -23.45 -14.15
CA ALA A 117 -12.52 -24.05 -14.98
C ALA A 117 -11.16 -23.36 -14.82
N SER A 118 -11.14 -22.04 -14.63
CA SER A 118 -9.89 -21.26 -14.52
C SER A 118 -9.59 -20.83 -13.08
N GLY A 119 -10.55 -20.90 -12.17
CA GLY A 119 -10.42 -20.33 -10.82
C GLY A 119 -10.49 -18.78 -10.78
N ALA A 120 -10.73 -18.12 -11.91
CA ALA A 120 -10.79 -16.66 -11.94
C ALA A 120 -11.98 -16.15 -11.13
N VAL A 121 -11.77 -15.19 -10.25
CA VAL A 121 -12.74 -14.53 -9.38
C VAL A 121 -13.27 -13.27 -10.05
N PHE A 122 -14.60 -13.14 -10.14
CA PHE A 122 -15.29 -12.00 -10.74
C PHE A 122 -15.91 -11.07 -9.70
N ALA A 123 -16.25 -11.61 -8.54
CA ALA A 123 -16.73 -10.83 -7.41
C ALA A 123 -16.45 -11.58 -6.10
N GLU A 124 -16.33 -10.79 -5.04
CA GLU A 124 -16.02 -11.28 -3.69
C GLU A 124 -16.90 -10.55 -2.66
N VAL A 125 -17.38 -11.29 -1.69
CA VAL A 125 -17.96 -10.77 -0.45
C VAL A 125 -17.23 -11.39 0.71
N SER A 126 -16.46 -10.61 1.41
CA SER A 126 -15.74 -11.00 2.63
C SER A 126 -16.45 -10.49 3.89
N GLY A 127 -16.13 -11.08 5.04
CA GLY A 127 -16.65 -10.68 6.33
C GLY A 127 -18.19 -10.78 6.44
N LEU A 128 -18.79 -11.79 5.82
CA LEU A 128 -20.23 -12.04 5.86
C LEU A 128 -20.60 -12.75 7.17
N GLY A 129 -20.99 -11.98 8.18
CA GLY A 129 -21.41 -12.51 9.48
C GLY A 129 -22.70 -13.36 9.41
N PRO A 130 -23.00 -14.18 10.42
CA PRO A 130 -24.22 -14.95 10.50
C PRO A 130 -25.48 -14.09 10.31
N GLY A 131 -26.42 -14.55 9.51
CA GLY A 131 -27.70 -13.89 9.23
C GLY A 131 -27.60 -12.61 8.38
N THR A 132 -26.40 -12.16 8.00
CA THR A 132 -26.21 -10.94 7.22
C THR A 132 -26.40 -11.17 5.72
N THR A 133 -26.74 -10.09 5.02
CA THR A 133 -26.88 -10.05 3.56
C THR A 133 -26.07 -8.89 3.01
N ARG A 134 -25.32 -9.13 1.93
CA ARG A 134 -24.53 -8.11 1.22
C ARG A 134 -24.80 -8.15 -0.28
N PRO A 135 -24.94 -7.00 -0.94
CA PRO A 135 -25.09 -6.95 -2.39
C PRO A 135 -23.76 -7.16 -3.10
N ILE A 136 -23.78 -7.91 -4.19
CA ILE A 136 -22.75 -7.92 -5.23
C ILE A 136 -23.34 -7.28 -6.48
N ARG A 137 -22.65 -6.30 -7.06
CA ARG A 137 -23.00 -5.72 -8.35
C ARG A 137 -21.83 -5.84 -9.30
N LEU A 138 -22.04 -6.49 -10.45
CA LEU A 138 -21.00 -6.68 -11.44
C LEU A 138 -21.58 -6.70 -12.85
N ASP A 139 -20.73 -6.42 -13.83
CA ASP A 139 -21.01 -6.61 -15.25
C ASP A 139 -20.65 -8.05 -15.63
N LEU A 140 -21.66 -8.94 -15.68
CA LEU A 140 -21.47 -10.36 -15.88
C LEU A 140 -21.36 -10.68 -17.37
N GLY A 141 -20.22 -11.23 -17.78
CA GLY A 141 -20.01 -11.70 -19.16
C GLY A 141 -20.68 -13.04 -19.46
N SER A 142 -20.66 -13.42 -20.74
CA SER A 142 -21.02 -14.78 -21.14
C SER A 142 -19.96 -15.76 -20.65
N GLY A 143 -20.37 -16.88 -20.06
CA GLY A 143 -19.42 -17.84 -19.49
C GLY A 143 -20.05 -18.83 -18.53
N SER A 144 -19.21 -19.59 -17.85
CA SER A 144 -19.59 -20.53 -16.78
C SER A 144 -19.15 -20.00 -15.44
N TYR A 145 -20.05 -19.97 -14.47
CA TYR A 145 -19.83 -19.38 -13.16
C TYR A 145 -20.35 -20.29 -12.04
N ALA A 146 -19.68 -20.26 -10.90
CA ALA A 146 -20.13 -20.90 -9.68
C ALA A 146 -19.82 -19.99 -8.49
N PHE A 147 -20.60 -20.09 -7.42
CA PHE A 147 -20.18 -19.54 -6.13
C PHE A 147 -19.25 -20.50 -5.42
N GLN A 148 -18.18 -19.99 -4.87
CA GLN A 148 -17.27 -20.69 -3.97
C GLN A 148 -17.37 -20.03 -2.60
N CYS A 149 -17.56 -20.84 -1.56
CA CYS A 149 -17.83 -20.35 -0.21
C CYS A 149 -16.74 -20.86 0.75
N PHE A 150 -16.23 -19.93 1.53
CA PHE A 150 -15.30 -20.18 2.61
C PHE A 150 -16.03 -19.87 3.92
N ILE A 151 -16.30 -20.88 4.71
CA ILE A 151 -17.00 -20.77 5.98
C ILE A 151 -15.99 -21.14 7.06
N GLN A 152 -15.96 -20.35 8.12
CA GLN A 152 -15.03 -20.58 9.22
C GLN A 152 -15.14 -22.01 9.74
N ASP A 153 -14.01 -22.68 9.94
CA ASP A 153 -13.87 -24.05 10.47
C ASP A 153 -14.50 -25.15 9.59
N THR A 154 -14.70 -24.88 8.28
CA THR A 154 -15.19 -25.89 7.33
C THR A 154 -14.31 -25.93 6.07
N ASP A 155 -14.43 -27.01 5.29
CA ASP A 155 -13.82 -27.10 3.97
C ASP A 155 -14.44 -26.11 3.00
N THR A 156 -13.67 -25.71 1.99
CA THR A 156 -14.13 -24.87 0.90
C THR A 156 -15.22 -25.59 0.09
N LEU A 157 -16.36 -24.94 -0.08
CA LEU A 157 -17.50 -25.47 -0.83
C LEU A 157 -17.62 -24.75 -2.17
N THR A 158 -17.87 -25.50 -3.25
CA THR A 158 -18.22 -24.92 -4.55
C THR A 158 -19.64 -25.34 -4.91
N GLY A 159 -20.46 -24.34 -5.19
CA GLY A 159 -21.86 -24.51 -5.57
C GLY A 159 -22.06 -24.95 -7.03
N PRO A 160 -23.30 -25.03 -7.50
CA PRO A 160 -23.60 -25.44 -8.86
C PRO A 160 -23.03 -24.45 -9.88
N THR A 161 -22.50 -25.01 -10.98
CA THR A 161 -22.07 -24.23 -12.14
C THR A 161 -23.26 -23.79 -12.96
N VAL A 162 -23.38 -22.50 -13.22
CA VAL A 162 -24.42 -21.91 -14.07
C VAL A 162 -23.76 -21.30 -15.31
N ARG A 163 -24.37 -21.56 -16.48
CA ARG A 163 -23.94 -21.02 -17.76
C ARG A 163 -24.74 -19.75 -18.07
N VAL A 164 -24.01 -18.64 -18.27
CA VAL A 164 -24.52 -17.35 -18.75
C VAL A 164 -24.32 -17.27 -20.26
N GLY A 165 -25.43 -17.24 -21.00
CA GLY A 165 -25.41 -17.22 -22.46
C GLY A 165 -25.21 -15.81 -23.05
N GLY A 166 -24.95 -15.75 -24.36
CA GLY A 166 -24.79 -14.50 -25.11
C GLY A 166 -23.36 -14.22 -25.56
N HIS A 167 -23.09 -12.98 -25.97
CA HIS A 167 -21.79 -12.53 -26.46
C HIS A 167 -21.25 -11.30 -25.70
N HIS A 168 -21.79 -11.02 -24.51
CA HIS A 168 -21.32 -9.91 -23.69
C HIS A 168 -19.99 -10.26 -23.03
N PRO A 169 -18.93 -9.43 -23.17
CA PRO A 169 -17.62 -9.72 -22.59
C PRO A 169 -17.61 -9.65 -21.05
N GLY A 170 -18.38 -8.72 -20.48
CA GLY A 170 -18.45 -8.49 -19.04
C GLY A 170 -17.15 -8.04 -18.38
N ALA A 171 -17.18 -8.02 -17.05
CA ALA A 171 -15.99 -7.74 -16.24
C ALA A 171 -14.96 -8.87 -16.39
N ARG A 172 -13.70 -8.51 -16.31
CA ARG A 172 -12.59 -9.48 -16.34
C ARG A 172 -12.46 -10.15 -14.97
N GLY A 173 -12.39 -11.49 -14.95
CA GLY A 173 -12.05 -12.22 -13.75
C GLY A 173 -10.55 -12.10 -13.42
N ILE A 174 -10.24 -12.11 -12.13
CA ILE A 174 -8.88 -12.04 -11.61
C ILE A 174 -8.51 -13.40 -11.04
N LEU A 175 -7.34 -13.93 -11.42
CA LEU A 175 -6.78 -15.13 -10.80
C LEU A 175 -6.38 -14.77 -9.36
N PRO A 176 -6.95 -15.40 -8.34
CA PRO A 176 -6.57 -15.09 -6.96
C PRO A 176 -5.12 -15.46 -6.71
N MET A 177 -4.51 -14.80 -5.77
CA MET A 177 -3.18 -15.13 -5.27
C MET A 177 -3.32 -15.80 -3.91
N THR A 178 -2.59 -16.87 -3.68
CA THR A 178 -2.58 -17.55 -2.39
C THR A 178 -1.34 -17.18 -1.58
N THR A 179 -1.38 -17.41 -0.27
CA THR A 179 -0.20 -17.30 0.60
C THR A 179 0.99 -18.11 0.03
N ASN A 180 0.73 -19.32 -0.48
CA ASN A 180 1.78 -20.19 -1.04
C ASN A 180 2.44 -19.57 -2.29
N ASP A 181 1.71 -18.86 -3.13
CA ASP A 181 2.25 -18.15 -4.30
C ASP A 181 3.30 -17.11 -3.88
N LEU A 182 3.11 -16.47 -2.73
CA LEU A 182 3.98 -15.39 -2.24
C LEU A 182 5.20 -15.88 -1.45
N LEU A 183 5.23 -17.12 -0.95
CA LEU A 183 6.36 -17.65 -0.18
C LEU A 183 7.67 -17.67 -0.98
N GLY A 184 7.61 -17.99 -2.26
CA GLY A 184 8.76 -17.94 -3.15
C GLY A 184 9.33 -16.52 -3.30
N PRO A 185 8.52 -15.57 -3.79
CA PRO A 185 8.88 -14.16 -3.86
C PRO A 185 9.40 -13.58 -2.55
N ALA A 186 8.76 -13.88 -1.40
CA ALA A 186 9.22 -13.41 -0.10
C ALA A 186 10.65 -13.86 0.24
N ARG A 187 10.99 -15.12 -0.04
CA ARG A 187 12.36 -15.63 0.15
C ARG A 187 13.36 -14.94 -0.76
N VAL A 188 13.01 -14.68 -2.02
CA VAL A 188 13.87 -13.96 -2.97
C VAL A 188 14.09 -12.54 -2.50
N TYR A 189 13.02 -11.86 -2.09
CA TYR A 189 13.11 -10.50 -1.56
C TYR A 189 13.90 -10.44 -0.25
N HIS A 190 13.71 -11.39 0.65
CA HIS A 190 14.51 -11.51 1.88
C HIS A 190 16.02 -11.63 1.58
N ALA A 191 16.39 -12.43 0.57
CA ALA A 191 17.79 -12.55 0.14
C ALA A 191 18.33 -11.23 -0.46
N TYR A 192 17.53 -10.53 -1.26
CA TYR A 192 17.87 -9.19 -1.79
C TYR A 192 18.17 -8.20 -0.66
N VAL A 193 17.29 -8.11 0.33
CA VAL A 193 17.47 -7.26 1.51
C VAL A 193 18.72 -7.65 2.30
N SER A 194 18.97 -8.95 2.48
CA SER A 194 20.17 -9.43 3.17
C SER A 194 21.46 -8.94 2.50
N ALA A 195 21.52 -9.00 1.17
CA ALA A 195 22.65 -8.49 0.39
C ALA A 195 22.79 -6.96 0.51
N GLY A 196 21.66 -6.27 0.45
CA GLY A 196 21.57 -4.82 0.62
C GLY A 196 22.07 -4.36 1.99
N LEU A 197 21.64 -5.02 3.08
CA LEU A 197 22.10 -4.74 4.44
C LEU A 197 23.59 -5.01 4.61
N GLY A 198 24.15 -6.03 3.93
CA GLY A 198 25.58 -6.27 3.88
C GLY A 198 26.35 -5.12 3.23
N THR A 199 25.83 -4.55 2.16
CA THR A 199 26.40 -3.39 1.47
C THR A 199 26.27 -2.12 2.32
N LEU A 200 25.08 -1.89 2.89
CA LEU A 200 24.77 -0.77 3.76
C LEU A 200 25.75 -0.70 4.96
N ALA A 201 25.95 -1.82 5.64
CA ALA A 201 26.87 -1.90 6.78
C ALA A 201 28.29 -1.48 6.42
N ARG A 202 28.81 -1.91 5.24
CA ARG A 202 30.11 -1.46 4.77
C ARG A 202 30.16 0.04 4.50
N GLN A 203 29.14 0.59 3.87
CA GLN A 203 29.04 2.01 3.50
C GLN A 203 28.91 2.91 4.74
N VAL A 204 28.06 2.52 5.71
CA VAL A 204 27.92 3.24 6.99
C VAL A 204 29.23 3.18 7.78
N GLY A 205 29.93 2.05 7.79
CA GLY A 205 31.27 1.97 8.38
C GLY A 205 32.29 2.92 7.70
N VAL A 206 32.20 3.14 6.37
CA VAL A 206 33.02 4.16 5.67
C VAL A 206 32.63 5.56 6.11
N LEU A 207 31.32 5.88 6.13
CA LEU A 207 30.78 7.17 6.60
C LEU A 207 31.30 7.50 8.01
N THR A 208 31.16 6.55 8.93
CA THR A 208 31.57 6.71 10.33
C THR A 208 33.06 6.98 10.45
N ARG A 209 33.90 6.22 9.73
CA ARG A 209 35.38 6.48 9.72
C ARG A 209 35.74 7.85 9.17
N LEU A 210 35.06 8.32 8.10
CA LEU A 210 35.32 9.63 7.51
C LEU A 210 34.90 10.75 8.46
N ILE A 211 33.82 10.63 9.19
CA ILE A 211 33.41 11.58 10.23
C ILE A 211 34.43 11.62 11.36
N HIS A 212 34.85 10.46 11.88
CA HIS A 212 35.86 10.39 12.93
C HIS A 212 37.21 11.02 12.52
N ALA A 213 37.60 10.85 11.24
CA ALA A 213 38.79 11.44 10.68
C ALA A 213 38.68 12.94 10.34
N GLY A 214 37.49 13.56 10.57
CA GLY A 214 37.23 14.95 10.21
C GLY A 214 37.10 15.21 8.71
N ARG A 215 37.03 14.19 7.88
CA ARG A 215 36.92 14.28 6.41
C ARG A 215 35.49 14.52 5.97
N LEU A 216 34.88 15.64 6.38
CA LEU A 216 33.42 15.87 6.24
C LEU A 216 32.97 15.97 4.77
N ASN A 217 33.82 16.43 3.84
CA ASN A 217 33.46 16.42 2.40
C ASN A 217 33.31 14.99 1.85
N GLY A 218 34.23 14.08 2.24
CA GLY A 218 34.13 12.68 1.90
C GLY A 218 32.94 12.01 2.61
N ALA A 219 32.63 12.44 3.84
CA ALA A 219 31.49 11.94 4.60
C ALA A 219 30.14 12.27 3.92
N ARG A 220 29.98 13.46 3.28
CA ARG A 220 28.77 13.81 2.51
C ARG A 220 28.51 12.83 1.36
N ALA A 221 29.55 12.50 0.58
CA ALA A 221 29.43 11.52 -0.50
C ALA A 221 29.15 10.10 0.02
N ALA A 222 29.81 9.70 1.11
CA ALA A 222 29.57 8.40 1.74
C ALA A 222 28.17 8.30 2.35
N TRP A 223 27.65 9.41 2.92
CA TRP A 223 26.29 9.50 3.43
C TRP A 223 25.28 9.24 2.30
N LEU A 224 25.38 9.96 1.18
CA LEU A 224 24.46 9.77 0.05
C LEU A 224 24.51 8.31 -0.46
N SER A 225 25.69 7.76 -0.66
CA SER A 225 25.83 6.36 -1.12
C SER A 225 25.16 5.36 -0.18
N ALA A 226 25.32 5.52 1.13
CA ALA A 226 24.71 4.65 2.14
C ALA A 226 23.20 4.86 2.21
N HIS A 227 22.71 6.10 2.23
CA HIS A 227 21.28 6.42 2.25
C HIS A 227 20.56 5.87 1.04
N LEU A 228 21.06 6.06 -0.19
CA LEU A 228 20.48 5.48 -1.39
C LEU A 228 20.45 3.94 -1.38
N THR A 229 21.38 3.28 -0.67
CA THR A 229 21.33 1.83 -0.50
C THR A 229 20.22 1.44 0.46
N TYR A 230 19.98 2.18 1.54
CA TYR A 230 18.87 1.95 2.44
C TYR A 230 17.53 2.13 1.73
N GLU A 231 17.36 3.22 1.00
CA GLU A 231 16.13 3.57 0.27
C GLU A 231 15.68 2.50 -0.76
N ARG A 232 16.63 1.76 -1.34
CA ARG A 232 16.28 0.62 -2.22
C ARG A 232 15.63 -0.55 -1.49
N LEU A 233 15.67 -0.58 -0.16
CA LEU A 233 15.12 -1.64 0.68
C LEU A 233 13.70 -1.33 1.19
N GLY A 234 13.06 -0.28 0.68
CA GLY A 234 11.81 0.32 1.20
C GLY A 234 10.67 -0.64 1.47
N ALA A 235 10.53 -1.73 0.70
CA ALA A 235 9.48 -2.70 0.96
C ALA A 235 9.71 -3.55 2.22
N ALA A 236 10.91 -3.51 2.81
CA ALA A 236 11.22 -4.19 4.06
C ALA A 236 11.04 -3.30 5.31
N TYR A 237 10.73 -2.01 5.17
CA TYR A 237 10.68 -1.08 6.31
C TYR A 237 9.68 -1.50 7.39
N GLY A 238 8.51 -2.05 7.00
CA GLY A 238 7.57 -2.65 7.94
C GLY A 238 8.18 -3.81 8.74
N THR A 239 8.97 -4.65 8.09
CA THR A 239 9.69 -5.77 8.72
C THR A 239 10.85 -5.29 9.61
N PHE A 240 11.50 -4.17 9.27
CA PHE A 240 12.57 -3.59 10.11
C PHE A 240 12.04 -3.08 11.47
N GLY A 241 10.77 -2.72 11.54
CA GLY A 241 10.14 -2.27 12.76
C GLY A 241 10.84 -1.06 13.36
N ASN A 242 11.24 -1.11 14.63
CA ASN A 242 11.88 0.00 15.32
C ASN A 242 13.25 0.40 14.70
N TYR A 243 13.92 -0.51 13.98
CA TYR A 243 15.17 -0.16 13.30
C TYR A 243 14.97 0.86 12.19
N ASP A 244 13.82 0.82 11.51
CA ASP A 244 13.48 1.83 10.49
C ASP A 244 13.50 3.24 11.09
N THR A 245 12.77 3.45 12.17
CA THR A 245 12.75 4.73 12.89
C THR A 245 14.14 5.16 13.40
N GLN A 246 14.98 4.21 13.84
CA GLN A 246 16.33 4.52 14.34
C GLN A 246 17.31 4.87 13.24
N ILE A 247 17.17 4.26 12.05
CA ILE A 247 18.08 4.41 10.91
C ILE A 247 17.67 5.57 10.02
N ASP A 248 16.35 5.76 9.79
CA ASP A 248 15.86 6.74 8.82
C ASP A 248 14.69 7.59 9.35
N GLY A 249 14.52 7.64 10.67
CA GLY A 249 13.44 8.40 11.30
C GLY A 249 13.58 9.91 11.12
N ARG A 250 12.42 10.55 10.84
CA ARG A 250 12.30 12.01 10.76
C ARG A 250 12.12 12.63 12.15
N PRO A 251 12.45 13.93 12.33
CA PRO A 251 12.23 14.63 13.59
C PRO A 251 10.75 15.01 13.83
N ASP A 252 9.87 14.75 12.84
CA ASP A 252 8.46 15.09 12.92
C ASP A 252 7.77 14.31 14.04
N GLY A 253 7.04 15.03 14.89
CA GLY A 253 6.39 14.46 16.07
C GLY A 253 7.29 14.27 17.28
N LEU A 254 8.61 14.47 17.18
CA LEU A 254 9.50 14.48 18.33
C LEU A 254 9.32 15.76 19.16
N PRO A 255 9.23 15.69 20.50
CA PRO A 255 8.94 16.83 21.36
C PRO A 255 9.88 18.04 21.19
N ARG A 256 11.14 17.80 20.80
CA ARG A 256 12.15 18.83 20.57
C ARG A 256 12.60 18.93 19.12
N GLY A 257 11.88 18.29 18.17
CA GLY A 257 12.17 18.32 16.75
C GLY A 257 13.63 17.97 16.44
N LEU A 258 14.32 18.79 15.65
CA LEU A 258 15.74 18.61 15.26
C LEU A 258 16.73 18.53 16.44
N SER A 259 16.34 19.02 17.63
CA SER A 259 17.17 18.99 18.84
C SER A 259 16.82 17.83 19.76
N ASP A 260 15.91 16.97 19.38
CA ASP A 260 15.49 15.82 20.18
C ASP A 260 16.60 14.75 20.18
N PRO A 261 16.95 14.16 21.34
CA PRO A 261 17.96 13.10 21.40
C PRO A 261 17.50 11.80 20.71
N ALA A 262 16.20 11.61 20.49
CA ALA A 262 15.66 10.51 19.72
C ALA A 262 15.76 10.74 18.19
N PHE A 263 16.09 11.96 17.74
CA PHE A 263 16.43 12.21 16.34
C PHE A 263 17.79 11.62 16.02
N THR A 264 17.81 10.46 15.38
CA THR A 264 19.00 9.66 15.04
C THR A 264 19.00 9.32 13.54
N GLY A 265 19.93 8.48 13.11
CA GLY A 265 19.93 7.92 11.77
C GLY A 265 20.45 8.85 10.68
N PHE A 266 20.07 8.55 9.44
CA PHE A 266 20.58 9.24 8.24
C PHE A 266 20.23 10.72 8.23
N TYR A 267 18.99 11.10 8.49
CA TYR A 267 18.56 12.50 8.47
C TYR A 267 19.21 13.34 9.57
N ARG A 268 19.51 12.74 10.74
CA ARG A 268 20.26 13.41 11.80
C ARG A 268 21.70 13.73 11.35
N ILE A 269 22.34 12.80 10.64
CA ILE A 269 23.70 12.99 10.13
C ILE A 269 23.69 13.98 8.97
N GLU A 270 22.73 13.90 8.06
CA GLU A 270 22.53 14.87 6.99
C GLU A 270 22.45 16.28 7.55
N TYR A 271 21.49 16.51 8.47
CA TYR A 271 21.34 17.81 9.10
C TYR A 271 22.69 18.33 9.62
N GLY A 272 23.45 17.52 10.34
CA GLY A 272 24.73 17.95 10.89
C GLY A 272 25.79 18.23 9.83
N LEU A 273 25.90 17.41 8.78
CA LEU A 273 26.89 17.58 7.72
C LEU A 273 26.65 18.84 6.89
N TRP A 274 25.40 19.24 6.66
CA TRP A 274 25.07 20.40 5.82
C TRP A 274 24.82 21.69 6.63
N HIS A 275 24.67 21.58 7.97
CA HIS A 275 24.52 22.74 8.87
C HIS A 275 25.77 23.04 9.68
N GLY A 276 26.95 22.67 9.17
CA GLY A 276 28.23 23.09 9.71
C GLY A 276 28.64 22.47 11.06
N GLN A 277 28.01 21.35 11.46
CA GLN A 277 28.44 20.65 12.66
C GLN A 277 29.85 20.08 12.49
N ARG A 278 30.64 20.17 13.57
CA ARG A 278 32.01 19.64 13.57
C ARG A 278 32.01 18.12 13.72
N ALA A 279 33.06 17.45 13.27
CA ALA A 279 33.24 16.00 13.36
C ALA A 279 32.93 15.43 14.75
N ARG A 280 33.39 16.11 15.81
CA ARG A 280 33.15 15.69 17.20
C ARG A 280 31.66 15.65 17.58
N GLN A 281 30.84 16.51 16.96
CA GLN A 281 29.38 16.56 17.20
C GLN A 281 28.65 15.49 16.43
N LEU A 282 29.21 15.01 15.32
CA LEU A 282 28.68 13.97 14.47
C LEU A 282 29.15 12.55 14.84
N ALA A 283 30.24 12.43 15.61
CA ALA A 283 30.84 11.15 15.98
C ALA A 283 29.84 10.24 16.72
N GLY A 284 29.09 10.79 17.68
CA GLY A 284 28.06 10.05 18.40
C GLY A 284 26.92 9.57 17.50
N PRO A 285 26.23 10.45 16.75
CA PRO A 285 25.21 10.07 15.77
C PRO A 285 25.68 9.05 14.75
N ALA A 286 26.91 9.17 14.22
CA ALA A 286 27.47 8.22 13.26
C ALA A 286 27.72 6.84 13.89
N ALA A 287 28.24 6.78 15.11
CA ALA A 287 28.40 5.52 15.84
C ALA A 287 27.05 4.86 16.18
N THR A 288 26.01 5.66 16.43
CA THR A 288 24.65 5.17 16.66
C THR A 288 24.09 4.52 15.40
N LEU A 289 24.17 5.21 14.24
CA LEU A 289 23.72 4.66 12.96
C LEU A 289 24.46 3.35 12.62
N ASP A 290 25.80 3.32 12.79
CA ASP A 290 26.60 2.13 12.51
C ASP A 290 26.15 0.94 13.37
N ARG A 291 25.96 1.16 14.66
CA ARG A 291 25.46 0.15 15.59
C ARG A 291 24.07 -0.36 15.19
N ASP A 292 23.14 0.54 14.82
CA ASP A 292 21.77 0.19 14.54
C ASP A 292 21.66 -0.57 13.20
N VAL A 293 22.44 -0.21 12.19
CA VAL A 293 22.56 -0.94 10.93
C VAL A 293 23.19 -2.33 11.13
N LEU A 294 24.25 -2.43 11.96
CA LEU A 294 24.86 -3.72 12.29
C LEU A 294 23.88 -4.62 13.08
N ALA A 295 23.08 -4.05 13.97
CA ALA A 295 22.07 -4.78 14.71
C ALA A 295 20.96 -5.28 13.78
N LEU A 296 20.41 -4.43 12.90
CA LEU A 296 19.42 -4.83 11.89
C LEU A 296 19.96 -5.96 11.02
N ARG A 297 21.18 -5.83 10.48
CA ARG A 297 21.82 -6.87 9.67
C ARG A 297 21.96 -8.20 10.43
N ARG A 298 22.29 -8.15 11.73
CA ARG A 298 22.42 -9.34 12.57
C ARG A 298 21.09 -10.05 12.80
N PHE A 299 20.02 -9.30 12.99
CA PHE A 299 18.70 -9.85 13.30
C PHE A 299 17.91 -10.22 12.04
N TRP A 300 18.22 -9.64 10.89
CA TRP A 300 17.52 -9.85 9.62
C TRP A 300 17.29 -11.34 9.29
N PRO A 301 18.25 -12.27 9.44
CA PRO A 301 18.03 -13.70 9.11
C PRO A 301 16.90 -14.36 9.92
N SER A 302 16.49 -13.79 11.04
CA SER A 302 15.38 -14.29 11.87
C SER A 302 14.07 -13.52 11.67
N MET A 303 14.06 -12.51 10.80
CA MET A 303 12.88 -11.72 10.46
C MET A 303 12.16 -12.35 9.25
N GLU A 304 10.85 -12.30 9.27
CA GLU A 304 10.00 -12.77 8.16
C GLU A 304 9.38 -11.56 7.46
N VAL A 305 9.52 -11.51 6.14
CA VAL A 305 8.87 -10.49 5.30
C VAL A 305 7.38 -10.72 5.34
N ASP A 306 6.59 -9.69 5.67
CA ASP A 306 5.14 -9.77 5.58
C ASP A 306 4.74 -9.94 4.10
N LEU A 307 3.98 -11.00 3.82
CA LEU A 307 3.55 -11.31 2.46
C LEU A 307 2.62 -10.24 1.88
N LEU A 308 1.85 -9.57 2.73
CA LEU A 308 0.99 -8.45 2.33
C LEU A 308 1.81 -7.23 1.91
N ASP A 309 2.96 -7.00 2.55
CA ASP A 309 3.84 -5.89 2.23
C ASP A 309 4.42 -6.00 0.81
N LEU A 310 4.62 -7.21 0.27
CA LEU A 310 5.24 -7.38 -1.06
C LEU A 310 4.50 -6.61 -2.16
N GLY A 311 3.18 -6.69 -2.20
CA GLY A 311 2.40 -5.95 -3.19
C GLY A 311 2.08 -4.52 -2.77
N LEU A 312 1.70 -4.33 -1.50
CA LEU A 312 1.32 -3.04 -0.95
C LEU A 312 2.46 -2.01 -1.05
N ARG A 313 3.67 -2.42 -0.69
CA ARG A 313 4.85 -1.55 -0.72
C ARG A 313 5.27 -1.09 -2.12
N THR A 314 4.88 -1.78 -3.20
CA THR A 314 5.14 -1.28 -4.56
C THR A 314 4.48 0.08 -4.80
N HIS A 315 3.36 0.35 -4.15
CA HIS A 315 2.65 1.62 -4.21
C HIS A 315 3.13 2.60 -3.13
N GLU A 316 3.19 2.17 -1.86
CA GLU A 316 3.46 3.03 -0.71
C GLU A 316 4.85 3.69 -0.75
N ILE A 317 5.87 3.00 -1.28
CA ILE A 317 7.22 3.58 -1.44
C ILE A 317 7.15 4.87 -2.29
N LEU A 318 6.41 4.84 -3.39
CA LEU A 318 6.31 6.00 -4.28
C LEU A 318 5.27 7.02 -3.83
N GLU A 319 4.26 6.60 -3.06
CA GLU A 319 3.35 7.51 -2.36
C GLU A 319 4.13 8.35 -1.34
N ASN A 320 4.96 7.72 -0.52
CA ASN A 320 5.85 8.40 0.41
C ASN A 320 6.85 9.32 -0.33
N ALA A 321 7.40 8.85 -1.46
CA ALA A 321 8.29 9.69 -2.27
C ALA A 321 7.59 10.96 -2.77
N LEU A 322 6.33 10.87 -3.19
CA LEU A 322 5.54 12.02 -3.61
C LEU A 322 5.23 12.96 -2.43
N GLU A 323 4.93 12.40 -1.25
CA GLU A 323 4.57 13.18 -0.06
C GLU A 323 5.79 13.88 0.57
N PHE A 324 6.95 13.23 0.61
CA PHE A 324 8.10 13.71 1.39
C PHE A 324 9.28 14.13 0.51
N GLN A 325 9.78 13.27 -0.37
CA GLN A 325 10.97 13.55 -1.17
C GLN A 325 10.71 14.61 -2.25
N LEU A 326 9.63 14.47 -3.03
CA LEU A 326 9.30 15.39 -4.12
C LEU A 326 8.74 16.74 -3.64
N THR A 327 8.28 16.83 -2.40
CA THR A 327 7.99 18.11 -1.75
C THR A 327 9.23 18.78 -1.15
N GLY A 328 10.31 18.03 -0.97
CA GLY A 328 11.52 18.46 -0.27
C GLY A 328 11.38 18.49 1.25
N HIS A 329 10.34 17.86 1.80
CA HIS A 329 10.12 17.78 3.24
C HIS A 329 11.25 17.00 3.95
N ASP A 330 11.79 15.99 3.27
CA ASP A 330 12.90 15.15 3.75
C ASP A 330 14.30 15.70 3.40
N ASP A 331 14.41 16.97 2.93
CA ASP A 331 15.71 17.61 2.65
C ASP A 331 16.23 18.33 3.89
N TYR A 332 17.10 17.70 4.63
CA TYR A 332 17.78 18.32 5.78
C TYR A 332 19.09 19.01 5.40
N GLY A 333 19.24 19.37 4.13
CA GLY A 333 20.30 20.24 3.61
C GLY A 333 21.12 19.68 2.48
N SER A 334 21.04 18.39 2.16
CA SER A 334 21.81 17.76 1.09
C SER A 334 21.36 18.16 -0.30
N GLY A 335 20.08 18.47 -0.48
CA GLY A 335 19.47 18.74 -1.77
C GLY A 335 19.38 17.48 -2.65
N THR A 336 19.35 16.27 -2.07
CA THR A 336 19.45 15.00 -2.81
C THR A 336 18.18 14.18 -2.83
N THR A 337 17.01 14.75 -2.49
CA THR A 337 15.73 14.02 -2.43
C THR A 337 15.30 13.44 -3.78
N LEU A 338 15.70 14.03 -4.92
CA LEU A 338 15.50 13.44 -6.24
C LEU A 338 16.32 12.16 -6.43
N ALA A 339 17.54 12.10 -5.89
CA ALA A 339 18.34 10.87 -5.87
C ALA A 339 17.67 9.78 -5.02
N THR A 340 17.12 10.17 -3.87
CA THR A 340 16.35 9.29 -2.98
C THR A 340 15.15 8.70 -3.72
N THR A 341 14.36 9.55 -4.40
CA THR A 341 13.23 9.07 -5.22
C THR A 341 13.69 8.11 -6.33
N ALA A 342 14.83 8.37 -6.99
CA ALA A 342 15.37 7.46 -8.01
C ALA A 342 15.81 6.10 -7.41
N ALA A 343 16.32 6.10 -6.18
CA ALA A 343 16.64 4.88 -5.45
C ALA A 343 15.36 4.10 -5.07
N ASN A 344 14.31 4.79 -4.64
CA ASN A 344 13.00 4.21 -4.35
C ASN A 344 12.38 3.55 -5.60
N ILE A 345 12.48 4.19 -6.77
CA ILE A 345 12.06 3.58 -8.06
C ILE A 345 12.86 2.30 -8.33
N THR A 346 14.17 2.31 -8.05
CA THR A 346 15.02 1.12 -8.26
C THR A 346 14.59 -0.04 -7.36
N GLY A 347 14.32 0.24 -6.08
CA GLY A 347 13.83 -0.76 -5.12
C GLY A 347 12.45 -1.30 -5.48
N THR A 348 11.53 -0.42 -5.90
CA THR A 348 10.19 -0.80 -6.39
C THR A 348 10.28 -1.69 -7.63
N ARG A 349 11.16 -1.37 -8.57
CA ARG A 349 11.41 -2.17 -9.78
C ARG A 349 11.91 -3.57 -9.44
N GLU A 350 12.83 -3.68 -8.49
CA GLU A 350 13.34 -4.98 -8.05
C GLU A 350 12.20 -5.85 -7.48
N LEU A 351 11.39 -5.28 -6.61
CA LEU A 351 10.24 -5.99 -6.04
C LEU A 351 9.24 -6.41 -7.12
N LEU A 352 8.93 -5.54 -8.08
CA LEU A 352 8.07 -5.88 -9.22
C LEU A 352 8.69 -6.96 -10.12
N THR A 353 10.00 -6.99 -10.26
CA THR A 353 10.71 -8.05 -11.00
C THR A 353 10.55 -9.40 -10.31
N ILE A 354 10.66 -9.42 -8.98
CA ILE A 354 10.43 -10.62 -8.17
C ILE A 354 8.97 -11.10 -8.28
N LEU A 355 8.01 -10.18 -8.29
CA LEU A 355 6.58 -10.48 -8.40
C LEU A 355 6.12 -10.72 -9.86
N HIS A 356 6.95 -10.40 -10.87
CA HIS A 356 6.58 -10.44 -12.28
C HIS A 356 5.90 -11.75 -12.73
N PRO A 357 6.42 -12.94 -12.38
CA PRO A 357 5.79 -14.19 -12.80
C PRO A 357 4.35 -14.36 -12.32
N LEU A 358 4.03 -13.77 -11.17
CA LEU A 358 2.69 -13.80 -10.60
C LEU A 358 1.77 -12.71 -11.19
N LEU A 359 2.34 -11.56 -11.53
CA LEU A 359 1.59 -10.38 -12.01
C LEU A 359 1.27 -10.45 -13.50
N VAL A 360 2.13 -11.05 -14.33
CA VAL A 360 1.97 -11.04 -15.79
C VAL A 360 0.65 -11.66 -16.25
N ALA A 361 0.18 -12.71 -15.58
CA ALA A 361 -1.09 -13.36 -15.90
C ALA A 361 -2.31 -12.66 -15.24
N ARG A 362 -2.08 -11.81 -14.23
CA ARG A 362 -3.11 -11.22 -13.38
C ARG A 362 -3.37 -9.74 -13.67
N TYR A 363 -2.33 -9.01 -14.12
CA TYR A 363 -2.40 -7.56 -14.29
C TYR A 363 -2.03 -7.12 -15.72
N PRO A 364 -3.03 -6.88 -16.59
CA PRO A 364 -2.78 -6.38 -17.95
C PRO A 364 -2.13 -5.01 -18.01
N GLY A 365 -2.23 -4.19 -16.94
CA GLY A 365 -1.59 -2.90 -16.81
C GLY A 365 -0.09 -2.95 -16.49
N LEU A 366 0.49 -4.13 -16.24
CA LEU A 366 1.89 -4.27 -15.82
C LEU A 366 2.91 -3.62 -16.78
N PRO A 367 2.75 -3.68 -18.12
CA PRO A 367 3.64 -2.96 -19.03
C PRO A 367 3.62 -1.43 -18.84
N ALA A 368 2.46 -0.84 -18.52
CA ALA A 368 2.33 0.58 -18.24
C ALA A 368 3.07 0.96 -16.95
N VAL A 369 3.02 0.11 -15.92
CA VAL A 369 3.80 0.30 -14.68
C VAL A 369 5.29 0.41 -14.98
N TYR A 370 5.85 -0.53 -15.76
CA TYR A 370 7.28 -0.47 -16.11
C TYR A 370 7.63 0.77 -16.93
N ALA A 371 6.78 1.15 -17.88
CA ALA A 371 6.96 2.38 -18.67
C ALA A 371 6.88 3.64 -17.78
N GLY A 372 5.98 3.65 -16.79
CA GLY A 372 5.86 4.71 -15.80
C GLY A 372 7.11 4.84 -14.92
N LEU A 373 7.67 3.71 -14.45
CA LEU A 373 8.94 3.69 -13.71
C LEU A 373 10.10 4.23 -14.57
N ASP A 374 10.19 3.82 -15.83
CA ASP A 374 11.23 4.32 -16.75
C ASP A 374 11.09 5.82 -16.99
N LYS A 375 9.87 6.29 -17.24
CA LYS A 375 9.58 7.71 -17.46
C LYS A 375 9.97 8.55 -16.23
N LEU A 376 9.49 8.18 -15.04
CA LEU A 376 9.80 8.94 -13.82
C LEU A 376 11.29 8.90 -13.51
N HIS A 377 11.93 7.74 -13.61
CA HIS A 377 13.37 7.61 -13.40
C HIS A 377 14.16 8.49 -14.36
N SER A 378 13.82 8.49 -15.65
CA SER A 378 14.47 9.31 -16.68
C SER A 378 14.33 10.80 -16.39
N LEU A 379 13.16 11.24 -15.94
CA LEU A 379 12.94 12.63 -15.50
C LEU A 379 13.86 13.00 -14.34
N LEU A 380 14.02 12.13 -13.37
CA LEU A 380 14.84 12.40 -12.16
C LEU A 380 16.33 12.44 -12.50
N VAL A 381 16.86 11.45 -13.22
CA VAL A 381 18.31 11.37 -13.48
C VAL A 381 18.84 12.49 -14.37
N THR A 382 17.99 13.18 -15.15
CA THR A 382 18.41 14.40 -15.86
C THR A 382 18.72 15.57 -14.91
N GLU A 383 18.31 15.48 -13.65
CA GLU A 383 18.66 16.46 -12.61
C GLU A 383 19.96 16.13 -11.88
N GLU A 384 20.60 15.01 -12.20
CA GLU A 384 21.95 14.71 -11.75
C GLU A 384 22.97 15.53 -12.57
N ARG A 385 23.84 16.22 -11.86
CA ARG A 385 24.89 17.09 -12.42
C ARG A 385 26.26 16.46 -12.26
N PRO A 386 27.26 16.88 -13.04
CA PRO A 386 28.62 16.38 -12.92
C PRO A 386 29.14 16.41 -11.48
N GLY A 387 29.80 15.31 -11.07
CA GLY A 387 30.32 15.13 -9.71
C GLY A 387 29.30 14.61 -8.71
N GLY A 388 28.21 13.98 -9.19
CA GLY A 388 27.19 13.34 -8.33
C GLY A 388 26.35 14.34 -7.53
N ARG A 389 26.27 15.58 -7.99
CA ARG A 389 25.42 16.63 -7.39
C ARG A 389 24.02 16.55 -8.03
N TRP A 390 23.01 16.81 -7.24
CA TRP A 390 21.62 16.84 -7.70
C TRP A 390 21.03 18.25 -7.63
N THR A 391 20.10 18.54 -8.51
CA THR A 391 19.29 19.76 -8.39
C THR A 391 18.35 19.59 -7.19
N PRO A 392 18.42 20.44 -6.16
CA PRO A 392 17.45 20.39 -5.07
C PRO A 392 16.03 20.64 -5.59
N VAL A 393 15.02 19.95 -5.03
CA VAL A 393 13.62 20.10 -5.45
C VAL A 393 13.18 21.57 -5.45
N ARG A 394 13.59 22.35 -4.45
CA ARG A 394 13.27 23.79 -4.35
C ARG A 394 13.87 24.65 -5.48
N ALA A 395 14.88 24.13 -6.19
CA ALA A 395 15.52 24.81 -7.30
C ALA A 395 15.00 24.36 -8.70
N LEU A 396 14.07 23.42 -8.74
CA LEU A 396 13.39 23.04 -9.97
C LEU A 396 12.49 24.16 -10.46
N GLY A 397 12.50 24.42 -11.77
CA GLY A 397 11.47 25.26 -12.41
C GLY A 397 10.10 24.62 -12.31
N THR A 398 9.05 25.45 -12.40
CA THR A 398 7.63 25.02 -12.26
C THR A 398 7.30 23.89 -13.23
N ASP A 399 7.58 24.06 -14.53
CA ASP A 399 7.28 23.05 -15.55
C ASP A 399 7.94 21.70 -15.26
N ARG A 400 9.18 21.74 -14.77
CA ARG A 400 9.93 20.53 -14.43
C ARG A 400 9.35 19.80 -13.24
N ARG A 401 8.96 20.56 -12.20
CA ARG A 401 8.28 20.03 -11.03
C ARG A 401 6.96 19.38 -11.42
N GLU A 402 6.13 20.08 -12.20
CA GLU A 402 4.84 19.57 -12.67
C GLU A 402 4.99 18.27 -13.51
N GLN A 403 6.02 18.19 -14.35
CA GLN A 403 6.31 16.97 -15.12
C GLN A 403 6.65 15.77 -14.21
N ILE A 404 7.47 15.99 -13.18
CA ILE A 404 7.84 14.95 -12.23
C ILE A 404 6.63 14.52 -11.39
N ASP A 405 5.89 15.49 -10.84
CA ASP A 405 4.71 15.23 -10.00
C ASP A 405 3.60 14.51 -10.78
N ALA A 406 3.37 14.93 -12.04
CA ALA A 406 2.39 14.27 -12.91
C ALA A 406 2.81 12.84 -13.27
N ALA A 407 4.10 12.59 -13.54
CA ALA A 407 4.61 11.25 -13.81
C ALA A 407 4.52 10.35 -12.58
N ALA A 408 4.84 10.86 -11.39
CA ALA A 408 4.70 10.15 -10.13
C ALA A 408 3.23 9.82 -9.82
N GLY A 409 2.33 10.81 -9.95
CA GLY A 409 0.90 10.61 -9.71
C GLY A 409 0.25 9.62 -10.68
N GLN A 410 0.65 9.62 -11.95
CA GLN A 410 0.19 8.62 -12.94
C GLN A 410 0.68 7.22 -12.56
N LEU A 411 1.97 7.08 -12.25
CA LEU A 411 2.57 5.80 -11.86
C LEU A 411 1.91 5.22 -10.61
N LEU A 412 1.56 6.06 -9.63
CA LEU A 412 0.83 5.62 -8.43
C LEU A 412 -0.53 5.02 -8.78
N GLN A 413 -1.27 5.60 -9.74
CA GLN A 413 -2.54 5.03 -10.19
C GLN A 413 -2.35 3.67 -10.87
N GLU A 414 -1.24 3.48 -11.59
CA GLU A 414 -0.91 2.22 -12.26
C GLU A 414 -0.43 1.15 -11.26
N LEU A 415 0.20 1.53 -10.16
CA LEU A 415 0.66 0.63 -9.10
C LEU A 415 -0.47 0.19 -8.15
N ALA A 416 -1.47 1.03 -7.93
CA ALA A 416 -2.53 0.79 -6.94
C ALA A 416 -3.26 -0.57 -7.07
N PRO A 417 -3.55 -1.11 -8.28
CA PRO A 417 -4.17 -2.43 -8.41
C PRO A 417 -3.30 -3.59 -7.91
N ILE A 418 -1.96 -3.42 -7.88
CA ILE A 418 -1.04 -4.50 -7.50
C ILE A 418 -1.27 -4.94 -6.07
N ALA A 419 -1.46 -4.01 -5.14
CA ALA A 419 -1.77 -4.33 -3.74
C ALA A 419 -2.99 -5.25 -3.61
N ALA A 420 -4.08 -4.92 -4.31
CA ALA A 420 -5.30 -5.73 -4.30
C ALA A 420 -5.15 -7.08 -5.01
N ILE A 421 -4.32 -7.15 -6.08
CA ILE A 421 -4.07 -8.40 -6.83
C ILE A 421 -3.22 -9.35 -6.02
N THR A 422 -2.25 -8.83 -5.25
CA THR A 422 -1.31 -9.62 -4.44
C THR A 422 -1.82 -9.93 -3.04
N GLU A 423 -2.97 -9.38 -2.65
CA GLU A 423 -3.60 -9.74 -1.37
C GLU A 423 -3.95 -11.23 -1.38
N PRO A 424 -3.39 -12.05 -0.46
CA PRO A 424 -3.63 -13.48 -0.44
C PRO A 424 -5.10 -13.78 -0.15
N ARG A 425 -5.71 -14.59 -1.02
CA ARG A 425 -7.05 -15.13 -0.84
C ARG A 425 -6.99 -16.60 -0.46
N ARG A 426 -8.02 -17.06 0.23
CA ARG A 426 -8.16 -18.44 0.67
C ARG A 426 -8.48 -19.38 -0.47
#